data_52a523fe5cd5d174bffb32bf55a65e6b
#
_entry.id   52a523fe5cd5d174bffb32bf55a65e6b
#
_cell.length_a   1.000
_cell.length_b   1.000
_cell.length_c   1.000
_cell.angle_alpha   90.00
_cell.angle_beta   90.00
_cell.angle_gamma   90.00
#
_symmetry.space_group_name_H-M   'P 1'
#
loop_
_entity.id
_entity.type
_entity.pdbx_description
1 polymer ?
#
loop_
_entity_poly.entity_id
_entity_poly.type
_entity_poly.pdbx_seq_one_letter_code
_entity_poly.pdbx_strand_id
1 'polypeptide(L)'
;LRRSSAASDVYKRQILISDTLVQEWPNEKDLADIAENAAVVARQLGLEPRVAFVSFSTFGHPVSERAEKMYLAPAELDARSVNFEYEGEMTADVALNMKAMEAYPFCRLTGPANILVVPARHSASISVKLMQEMAGATVIGPILTGIDKSIQICSTASNATDILNMAVLASCKVGTHQSLSLIHISEPTRPIH
;
A
#
# COMPACT_ATOMS: atom_id res chain seq x y z
N LEU A 1 -25.20 -19.17 29.35
CA LEU A 1 -24.98 -18.96 27.87
C LEU A 1 -23.69 -18.18 27.65
N ARG A 2 -22.61 -18.87 27.36
CA ARG A 2 -21.41 -18.21 26.79
C ARG A 2 -21.75 -17.79 25.38
N ARG A 3 -21.98 -16.52 25.16
CA ARG A 3 -21.97 -15.95 23.81
C ARG A 3 -20.56 -16.11 23.25
N SER A 4 -20.42 -16.99 22.27
CA SER A 4 -19.25 -17.10 21.43
C SER A 4 -19.06 -15.76 20.72
N SER A 5 -18.02 -15.02 21.10
CA SER A 5 -17.60 -13.78 20.45
C SER A 5 -16.75 -14.06 19.20
N ALA A 6 -16.99 -15.16 18.52
CA ALA A 6 -16.28 -15.57 17.32
C ALA A 6 -16.86 -15.01 16.02
N ALA A 7 -17.68 -13.96 16.08
CA ALA A 7 -18.38 -13.44 14.90
C ALA A 7 -18.14 -11.94 14.68
N SER A 8 -16.94 -11.44 14.90
CA SER A 8 -16.70 -10.01 14.65
C SER A 8 -15.22 -9.63 14.39
N ASP A 9 -14.38 -10.55 14.01
CA ASP A 9 -13.15 -10.16 13.35
C ASP A 9 -13.37 -10.12 11.81
N VAL A 10 -14.28 -9.25 11.41
CA VAL A 10 -14.25 -8.71 10.04
C VAL A 10 -12.96 -7.93 9.97
N TYR A 11 -11.93 -8.53 9.40
CA TYR A 11 -10.63 -7.91 9.19
C TYR A 11 -10.81 -6.72 8.25
N LYS A 12 -10.96 -5.55 8.86
CA LYS A 12 -10.84 -4.28 8.15
C LYS A 12 -9.37 -4.12 7.80
N ARG A 13 -8.99 -4.65 6.65
CA ARG A 13 -7.61 -4.57 6.18
C ARG A 13 -7.38 -3.20 5.60
N GLN A 14 -6.43 -2.47 6.19
CA GLN A 14 -5.96 -1.20 5.64
C GLN A 14 -4.69 -1.47 4.84
N ILE A 15 -4.67 -1.03 3.58
CA ILE A 15 -3.54 -1.18 2.68
C ILE A 15 -3.23 0.17 2.05
N LEU A 16 -1.97 0.57 2.11
CA LEU A 16 -1.44 1.71 1.38
C LEU A 16 -0.90 1.24 0.03
N ILE A 17 -1.31 1.88 -1.06
CA ILE A 17 -0.73 1.66 -2.39
C ILE A 17 0.05 2.90 -2.81
N SER A 18 1.28 2.73 -3.25
CA SER A 18 2.24 3.78 -3.59
C SER A 18 3.03 3.44 -4.86
N ASP A 19 3.38 4.39 -5.71
CA ASP A 19 2.91 5.75 -5.88
C ASP A 19 1.71 5.75 -6.82
N THR A 20 0.65 6.50 -6.49
CA THR A 20 -0.59 6.47 -7.28
C THR A 20 -0.75 7.66 -8.22
N LEU A 21 0.09 8.69 -8.10
CA LEU A 21 -0.17 9.95 -8.81
C LEU A 21 1.07 10.68 -9.36
N VAL A 22 2.20 10.64 -8.69
CA VAL A 22 3.31 11.55 -8.98
C VAL A 22 4.31 10.96 -9.99
N GLN A 23 4.84 9.77 -9.70
CA GLN A 23 5.89 9.18 -10.51
C GLN A 23 5.32 8.25 -11.59
N GLU A 24 5.54 8.59 -12.86
CA GLU A 24 5.06 7.77 -13.96
C GLU A 24 5.89 6.50 -14.13
N TRP A 25 7.23 6.63 -14.05
CA TRP A 25 8.20 5.55 -14.20
C TRP A 25 9.32 5.69 -13.15
N PRO A 26 9.09 5.30 -11.89
CA PRO A 26 10.11 5.39 -10.86
C PRO A 26 11.27 4.42 -11.15
N ASN A 27 12.50 4.85 -10.84
CA ASN A 27 13.66 3.99 -10.79
C ASN A 27 13.78 3.32 -9.41
N GLU A 28 14.80 2.48 -9.18
CA GLU A 28 15.00 1.75 -7.92
C GLU A 28 15.15 2.67 -6.70
N LYS A 29 15.80 3.82 -6.85
CA LYS A 29 15.98 4.82 -5.78
C LYS A 29 14.66 5.54 -5.48
N ASP A 30 13.93 5.91 -6.53
CA ASP A 30 12.59 6.50 -6.38
C ASP A 30 11.64 5.53 -5.67
N LEU A 31 11.71 4.23 -6.00
CA LEU A 31 10.91 3.20 -5.34
C LEU A 31 11.25 3.06 -3.85
N ALA A 32 12.53 3.17 -3.49
CA ALA A 32 12.94 3.19 -2.10
C ALA A 32 12.44 4.45 -1.35
N ASP A 33 12.52 5.63 -1.99
CA ASP A 33 11.95 6.86 -1.44
C ASP A 33 10.44 6.75 -1.22
N ILE A 34 9.73 6.14 -2.18
CA ILE A 34 8.30 5.84 -2.08
C ILE A 34 8.00 4.96 -0.86
N ALA A 35 8.79 3.91 -0.67
CA ALA A 35 8.63 2.98 0.44
C ALA A 35 8.84 3.67 1.81
N GLU A 36 9.89 4.48 1.95
CA GLU A 36 10.18 5.22 3.19
C GLU A 36 9.05 6.20 3.53
N ASN A 37 8.58 6.96 2.54
CA ASN A 37 7.48 7.92 2.75
C ASN A 37 6.17 7.20 3.10
N ALA A 38 5.88 6.07 2.45
CA ALA A 38 4.72 5.25 2.77
C ALA A 38 4.79 4.69 4.20
N ALA A 39 5.97 4.28 4.65
CA ALA A 39 6.18 3.81 6.01
C ALA A 39 5.93 4.91 7.06
N VAL A 40 6.33 6.16 6.78
CA VAL A 40 6.00 7.30 7.65
C VAL A 40 4.49 7.47 7.79
N VAL A 41 3.76 7.44 6.67
CA VAL A 41 2.29 7.58 6.68
C VAL A 41 1.63 6.41 7.41
N ALA A 42 2.09 5.18 7.18
CA ALA A 42 1.57 4.01 7.88
C ALA A 42 1.66 4.19 9.40
N ARG A 43 2.80 4.64 9.92
CA ARG A 43 2.97 4.91 11.36
C ARG A 43 2.05 6.02 11.87
N GLN A 44 1.86 7.07 11.10
CA GLN A 44 0.91 8.13 11.46
C GLN A 44 -0.54 7.63 11.54
N LEU A 45 -0.88 6.61 10.75
CA LEU A 45 -2.15 5.92 10.79
C LEU A 45 -2.21 4.81 11.86
N GLY A 46 -1.15 4.65 12.67
CA GLY A 46 -1.09 3.64 13.73
C GLY A 46 -0.79 2.22 13.22
N LEU A 47 -0.25 2.09 12.01
CA LEU A 47 0.13 0.80 11.42
C LEU A 47 1.64 0.56 11.56
N GLU A 48 2.04 -0.67 11.88
CA GLU A 48 3.44 -1.09 11.75
C GLU A 48 3.74 -1.36 10.28
N PRO A 49 4.72 -0.66 9.65
CA PRO A 49 4.94 -0.76 8.22
C PRO A 49 5.53 -2.11 7.81
N ARG A 50 4.88 -2.77 6.87
CA ARG A 50 5.38 -3.93 6.13
C ARG A 50 5.24 -3.66 4.65
N VAL A 51 6.37 -3.38 3.99
CA VAL A 51 6.43 -2.95 2.59
C VAL A 51 6.68 -4.14 1.68
N ALA A 52 5.86 -4.29 0.65
CA ALA A 52 6.14 -5.20 -0.46
C ALA A 52 6.32 -4.42 -1.77
N PHE A 53 7.43 -4.67 -2.45
CA PHE A 53 7.62 -4.23 -3.83
C PHE A 53 6.89 -5.21 -4.75
N VAL A 54 5.78 -4.76 -5.34
CA VAL A 54 4.87 -5.66 -6.07
C VAL A 54 5.16 -5.66 -7.56
N SER A 55 5.30 -6.85 -8.13
CA SER A 55 5.50 -7.07 -9.55
C SER A 55 4.66 -8.25 -10.04
N PHE A 56 4.77 -8.59 -11.34
CA PHE A 56 4.24 -9.83 -11.90
C PHE A 56 5.18 -11.02 -11.66
N SER A 57 6.42 -10.79 -11.25
CA SER A 57 7.43 -11.78 -10.88
C SER A 57 7.56 -11.88 -9.37
N THR A 58 8.22 -12.93 -8.90
CA THR A 58 8.50 -13.15 -7.47
C THR A 58 9.94 -13.60 -7.31
N PHE A 59 10.75 -12.81 -6.61
CA PHE A 59 12.17 -13.06 -6.31
C PHE A 59 12.99 -13.43 -7.57
N GLY A 60 12.84 -12.63 -8.63
CA GLY A 60 13.56 -12.80 -9.91
C GLY A 60 12.94 -13.83 -10.86
N HIS A 61 11.78 -14.39 -10.57
CA HIS A 61 11.13 -15.37 -11.44
C HIS A 61 9.71 -14.97 -11.83
N PRO A 62 9.38 -14.87 -13.14
CA PRO A 62 10.30 -14.99 -14.29
C PRO A 62 11.24 -13.79 -14.40
N VAL A 63 12.45 -14.01 -14.91
CA VAL A 63 13.41 -12.93 -15.17
C VAL A 63 12.85 -11.97 -16.22
N SER A 64 12.89 -10.68 -15.91
CA SER A 64 12.42 -9.63 -16.81
C SER A 64 13.12 -8.31 -16.52
N GLU A 65 13.61 -7.67 -17.56
CA GLU A 65 14.16 -6.31 -17.49
C GLU A 65 13.17 -5.29 -16.88
N ARG A 66 11.87 -5.47 -17.14
CA ARG A 66 10.83 -4.59 -16.58
C ARG A 66 10.61 -4.77 -15.09
N ALA A 67 10.94 -5.95 -14.54
CA ALA A 67 10.84 -6.23 -13.10
C ALA A 67 12.14 -5.88 -12.36
N GLU A 68 13.24 -5.70 -13.06
CA GLU A 68 14.57 -5.51 -12.49
C GLU A 68 14.64 -4.38 -11.46
N LYS A 69 14.06 -3.22 -11.75
CA LYS A 69 14.00 -2.10 -10.81
C LYS A 69 13.24 -2.42 -9.51
N MET A 70 12.19 -3.25 -9.60
CA MET A 70 11.44 -3.71 -8.42
C MET A 70 12.25 -4.71 -7.59
N TYR A 71 13.05 -5.54 -8.27
CA TYR A 71 13.99 -6.46 -7.65
C TYR A 71 15.16 -5.74 -6.97
N LEU A 72 15.63 -4.64 -7.54
CA LEU A 72 16.76 -3.86 -7.00
C LEU A 72 16.37 -2.90 -5.88
N ALA A 73 15.10 -2.47 -5.82
CA ALA A 73 14.64 -1.50 -4.83
C ALA A 73 14.86 -1.92 -3.36
N PRO A 74 14.69 -3.19 -2.94
CA PRO A 74 15.05 -3.61 -1.59
C PRO A 74 16.52 -3.37 -1.22
N ALA A 75 17.46 -3.54 -2.18
CA ALA A 75 18.88 -3.30 -1.93
C ALA A 75 19.19 -1.81 -1.65
N GLU A 76 18.43 -0.88 -2.24
CA GLU A 76 18.54 0.55 -1.90
C GLU A 76 18.12 0.80 -0.43
N LEU A 77 17.08 0.12 0.06
CA LEU A 77 16.67 0.22 1.47
C LEU A 77 17.68 -0.44 2.42
N ASP A 78 18.31 -1.56 2.00
CA ASP A 78 19.39 -2.19 2.76
C ASP A 78 20.55 -1.21 2.99
N ALA A 79 20.90 -0.42 1.96
CA ALA A 79 21.95 0.60 2.05
C ALA A 79 21.58 1.79 2.98
N ARG A 80 20.28 2.06 3.16
CA ARG A 80 19.76 3.16 4.00
C ARG A 80 19.53 2.77 5.46
N SER A 81 19.60 1.49 5.80
CA SER A 81 19.40 0.96 7.16
C SER A 81 18.06 1.42 7.77
N VAL A 82 16.98 1.25 7.02
CA VAL A 82 15.63 1.63 7.46
C VAL A 82 15.13 0.76 8.62
N ASN A 83 14.17 1.26 9.39
CA ASN A 83 13.65 0.61 10.60
C ASN A 83 12.23 0.04 10.43
N PHE A 84 11.90 -0.50 9.27
CA PHE A 84 10.64 -1.19 8.97
C PHE A 84 10.91 -2.44 8.12
N GLU A 85 9.94 -3.35 8.09
CA GLU A 85 10.03 -4.55 7.27
C GLU A 85 9.76 -4.22 5.80
N TYR A 86 10.57 -4.79 4.92
CA TYR A 86 10.39 -4.68 3.47
C TYR A 86 10.92 -5.90 2.75
N GLU A 87 10.32 -6.23 1.62
CA GLU A 87 10.73 -7.34 0.79
C GLU A 87 10.23 -7.17 -0.65
N GLY A 88 10.80 -7.91 -1.58
CA GLY A 88 10.39 -8.00 -2.99
C GLY A 88 11.55 -8.28 -3.93
N GLU A 89 11.26 -8.32 -5.24
CA GLU A 89 9.90 -8.14 -5.75
C GLU A 89 9.08 -9.42 -5.55
N MET A 90 7.78 -9.25 -5.41
CA MET A 90 6.84 -10.37 -5.29
C MET A 90 5.48 -10.05 -5.91
N THR A 91 4.71 -11.08 -6.23
CA THR A 91 3.32 -10.91 -6.70
C THR A 91 2.41 -10.49 -5.55
N ALA A 92 1.30 -9.82 -5.88
CA ALA A 92 0.38 -9.27 -4.89
C ALA A 92 -0.26 -10.36 -3.99
N ASP A 93 -0.49 -11.55 -4.51
CA ASP A 93 -1.01 -12.69 -3.74
C ASP A 93 0.01 -13.19 -2.71
N VAL A 94 1.30 -13.24 -3.06
CA VAL A 94 2.38 -13.56 -2.10
C VAL A 94 2.49 -12.47 -1.04
N ALA A 95 2.48 -11.20 -1.44
CA ALA A 95 2.57 -10.06 -0.52
C ALA A 95 1.43 -10.01 0.50
N LEU A 96 0.24 -10.43 0.11
CA LEU A 96 -0.99 -10.26 0.90
C LEU A 96 -1.47 -11.53 1.60
N ASN A 97 -0.93 -12.70 1.27
CA ASN A 97 -1.40 -13.98 1.78
C ASN A 97 -0.27 -14.78 2.43
N MET A 98 -0.35 -14.96 3.75
CA MET A 98 0.63 -15.73 4.53
C MET A 98 0.89 -17.13 3.98
N LYS A 99 -0.17 -17.83 3.54
CA LYS A 99 0.00 -19.20 2.99
C LYS A 99 0.80 -19.21 1.69
N ALA A 100 0.64 -18.19 0.85
CA ALA A 100 1.45 -18.06 -0.36
C ALA A 100 2.91 -17.69 -0.01
N MET A 101 3.10 -16.87 1.02
CA MET A 101 4.41 -16.45 1.51
C MET A 101 5.20 -17.61 2.14
N GLU A 102 4.55 -18.60 2.74
CA GLU A 102 5.19 -19.80 3.30
C GLU A 102 6.03 -20.59 2.28
N ALA A 103 5.74 -20.45 0.98
CA ALA A 103 6.56 -21.01 -0.09
C ALA A 103 7.96 -20.36 -0.19
N TYR A 104 8.16 -19.22 0.47
CA TYR A 104 9.38 -18.41 0.43
C TYR A 104 9.94 -18.19 1.85
N PRO A 105 10.52 -19.21 2.49
CA PRO A 105 10.95 -19.15 3.89
C PRO A 105 12.07 -18.13 4.18
N PHE A 106 12.71 -17.60 3.14
CA PHE A 106 13.70 -16.53 3.21
C PHE A 106 13.10 -15.13 3.17
N CYS A 107 11.78 -15.00 2.95
CA CYS A 107 11.10 -13.71 2.96
C CYS A 107 11.24 -13.04 4.33
N ARG A 108 11.63 -11.77 4.33
CA ARG A 108 11.89 -10.98 5.54
C ARG A 108 10.62 -10.44 6.21
N LEU A 109 9.48 -10.49 5.53
CA LEU A 109 8.21 -10.05 6.10
C LEU A 109 7.70 -11.06 7.13
N THR A 110 7.37 -10.60 8.32
CA THR A 110 6.79 -11.42 9.41
C THR A 110 5.27 -11.58 9.31
N GLY A 111 4.65 -10.86 8.38
CA GLY A 111 3.20 -10.88 8.15
C GLY A 111 2.83 -10.31 6.78
N PRO A 112 1.54 -10.36 6.42
CA PRO A 112 1.09 -9.78 5.17
C PRO A 112 1.48 -8.31 5.06
N ALA A 113 1.90 -7.89 3.88
CA ALA A 113 2.20 -6.49 3.62
C ALA A 113 0.98 -5.60 3.83
N ASN A 114 1.19 -4.40 4.34
CA ASN A 114 0.20 -3.34 4.44
C ASN A 114 0.57 -2.10 3.62
N ILE A 115 1.74 -2.13 2.99
CA ILE A 115 2.19 -1.14 2.03
C ILE A 115 2.61 -1.88 0.76
N LEU A 116 1.98 -1.53 -0.35
CA LEU A 116 2.30 -2.07 -1.67
C LEU A 116 2.93 -0.97 -2.52
N VAL A 117 4.21 -1.11 -2.82
CA VAL A 117 4.91 -0.26 -3.79
C VAL A 117 4.78 -0.91 -5.16
N VAL A 118 4.18 -0.19 -6.09
CA VAL A 118 3.90 -0.70 -7.45
C VAL A 118 4.84 -0.09 -8.47
N PRO A 119 5.07 -0.79 -9.61
CA PRO A 119 6.14 -0.42 -10.55
C PRO A 119 5.92 0.87 -11.32
N ALA A 120 4.67 1.37 -11.36
CA ALA A 120 4.33 2.58 -12.10
C ALA A 120 2.92 3.07 -11.75
N ARG A 121 2.65 4.37 -12.00
CA ARG A 121 1.34 5.00 -11.81
C ARG A 121 0.19 4.25 -12.52
N HIS A 122 0.45 3.66 -13.69
CA HIS A 122 -0.54 2.84 -14.41
C HIS A 122 -1.03 1.66 -13.57
N SER A 123 -0.09 0.89 -13.01
CA SER A 123 -0.42 -0.27 -12.16
C SER A 123 -1.22 0.15 -10.94
N ALA A 124 -0.80 1.22 -10.27
CA ALA A 124 -1.49 1.76 -9.12
C ALA A 124 -2.92 2.20 -9.45
N SER A 125 -3.07 3.04 -10.48
CA SER A 125 -4.37 3.60 -10.86
C SER A 125 -5.38 2.51 -11.25
N ILE A 126 -4.95 1.52 -12.04
CA ILE A 126 -5.81 0.42 -12.45
C ILE A 126 -6.20 -0.44 -11.24
N SER A 127 -5.24 -0.82 -10.40
CA SER A 127 -5.48 -1.66 -9.22
C SER A 127 -6.43 -1.00 -8.23
N VAL A 128 -6.23 0.28 -7.92
CA VAL A 128 -7.08 1.04 -7.00
C VAL A 128 -8.52 1.07 -7.51
N LYS A 129 -8.74 1.39 -8.79
CA LYS A 129 -10.08 1.48 -9.38
C LYS A 129 -10.76 0.11 -9.47
N LEU A 130 -10.03 -0.94 -9.82
CA LEU A 130 -10.56 -2.30 -9.81
C LEU A 130 -11.00 -2.73 -8.41
N MET A 131 -10.23 -2.39 -7.37
CA MET A 131 -10.59 -2.71 -6.00
C MET A 131 -11.82 -1.92 -5.52
N GLN A 132 -11.96 -0.66 -5.93
CA GLN A 132 -13.16 0.12 -5.65
C GLN A 132 -14.42 -0.51 -6.26
N GLU A 133 -14.37 -0.83 -7.54
CA GLU A 133 -15.54 -1.30 -8.29
C GLU A 133 -15.87 -2.78 -8.00
N MET A 134 -14.87 -3.64 -7.89
CA MET A 134 -15.10 -5.09 -7.79
C MET A 134 -15.16 -5.58 -6.34
N ALA A 135 -14.38 -5.00 -5.45
CA ALA A 135 -14.30 -5.42 -4.05
C ALA A 135 -15.06 -4.49 -3.09
N GLY A 136 -15.68 -3.43 -3.58
CA GLY A 136 -16.36 -2.45 -2.74
C GLY A 136 -15.43 -1.75 -1.74
N ALA A 137 -14.15 -1.66 -2.09
CA ALA A 137 -13.15 -1.05 -1.23
C ALA A 137 -13.39 0.46 -1.09
N THR A 138 -13.37 0.97 0.13
CA THR A 138 -13.35 2.41 0.36
C THR A 138 -11.92 2.91 0.17
N VAL A 139 -11.73 3.83 -0.77
CA VAL A 139 -10.43 4.44 -1.05
C VAL A 139 -10.41 5.84 -0.46
N ILE A 140 -9.40 6.12 0.35
CA ILE A 140 -9.11 7.46 0.87
C ILE A 140 -7.83 7.94 0.20
N GLY A 141 -7.93 9.00 -0.56
CA GLY A 141 -6.77 9.51 -1.28
C GLY A 141 -7.12 10.11 -2.64
N PRO A 142 -6.10 10.52 -3.42
CA PRO A 142 -4.67 10.34 -3.13
C PRO A 142 -4.19 11.21 -1.97
N ILE A 143 -3.38 10.63 -1.07
CA ILE A 143 -2.76 11.36 0.04
C ILE A 143 -1.43 11.90 -0.46
N LEU A 144 -1.32 13.21 -0.59
CA LEU A 144 -0.08 13.86 -1.01
C LEU A 144 0.85 14.02 0.19
N THR A 145 2.07 13.55 0.03
CA THR A 145 3.12 13.61 1.05
C THR A 145 4.34 14.32 0.48
N GLY A 146 5.24 14.81 1.33
CA GLY A 146 6.50 15.32 0.85
C GLY A 146 6.59 16.77 0.52
N ILE A 147 5.65 17.54 0.95
CA ILE A 147 5.66 18.99 0.85
C ILE A 147 5.63 19.62 2.24
N ASP A 148 6.31 20.74 2.40
CA ASP A 148 6.43 21.44 3.69
C ASP A 148 5.09 21.88 4.27
N LYS A 149 4.08 22.00 3.42
CA LYS A 149 2.73 22.39 3.82
C LYS A 149 1.76 21.24 3.55
N SER A 150 0.83 21.02 4.46
CA SER A 150 -0.21 20.02 4.28
C SER A 150 -1.20 20.46 3.21
N ILE A 151 -1.11 19.83 2.05
CA ILE A 151 -2.01 20.02 0.91
C ILE A 151 -2.54 18.65 0.51
N GLN A 152 -3.85 18.55 0.32
CA GLN A 152 -4.47 17.32 -0.17
C GLN A 152 -5.30 17.61 -1.42
N ILE A 153 -5.42 16.60 -2.28
CA ILE A 153 -6.11 16.71 -3.57
C ILE A 153 -7.41 15.91 -3.51
N CYS A 154 -8.51 16.55 -3.88
CA CYS A 154 -9.79 15.87 -4.07
C CYS A 154 -10.13 15.77 -5.55
N SER A 155 -10.78 14.68 -5.95
CA SER A 155 -11.37 14.57 -7.27
C SER A 155 -12.55 15.54 -7.42
N THR A 156 -12.81 16.00 -8.63
CA THR A 156 -14.04 16.78 -8.94
C THR A 156 -15.32 15.98 -8.72
N ALA A 157 -15.22 14.65 -8.66
CA ALA A 157 -16.32 13.73 -8.38
C ALA A 157 -16.42 13.33 -6.89
N SER A 158 -15.58 13.91 -6.00
CA SER A 158 -15.59 13.61 -4.57
C SER A 158 -16.89 14.00 -3.90
N ASN A 159 -17.41 13.14 -3.04
CA ASN A 159 -18.56 13.43 -2.20
C ASN A 159 -18.14 14.19 -0.91
N ALA A 160 -19.11 14.63 -0.11
CA ALA A 160 -18.84 15.39 1.10
C ALA A 160 -17.99 14.62 2.14
N THR A 161 -18.16 13.30 2.23
CA THR A 161 -17.37 12.45 3.13
C THR A 161 -15.92 12.37 2.67
N ASP A 162 -15.68 12.24 1.37
CA ASP A 162 -14.32 12.23 0.80
C ASP A 162 -13.60 13.54 1.09
N ILE A 163 -14.27 14.69 0.88
CA ILE A 163 -13.72 16.01 1.17
C ILE A 163 -13.40 16.15 2.65
N LEU A 164 -14.30 15.71 3.54
CA LEU A 164 -14.08 15.74 4.98
C LEU A 164 -12.86 14.88 5.38
N ASN A 165 -12.75 13.67 4.86
CA ASN A 165 -11.60 12.79 5.11
C ASN A 165 -10.30 13.45 4.68
N MET A 166 -10.26 14.06 3.50
CA MET A 166 -9.08 14.75 3.00
C MET A 166 -8.75 16.01 3.82
N ALA A 167 -9.77 16.74 4.33
CA ALA A 167 -9.56 17.88 5.22
C ALA A 167 -8.96 17.44 6.58
N VAL A 168 -9.43 16.33 7.13
CA VAL A 168 -8.85 15.74 8.35
C VAL A 168 -7.40 15.33 8.11
N LEU A 169 -7.09 14.65 7.01
CA LEU A 169 -5.72 14.29 6.64
C LEU A 169 -4.84 15.53 6.46
N ALA A 170 -5.37 16.60 5.85
CA ALA A 170 -4.65 17.85 5.70
C ALA A 170 -4.38 18.55 7.05
N SER A 171 -5.21 18.34 8.06
CA SER A 171 -4.99 18.88 9.40
C SER A 171 -3.92 18.10 10.19
N CYS A 172 -3.67 16.85 9.80
CA CYS A 172 -2.57 16.05 10.34
C CYS A 172 -1.30 16.41 9.56
N LYS A 173 -0.18 16.66 10.23
CA LYS A 173 1.13 16.84 9.56
C LYS A 173 1.56 15.49 8.98
N VAL A 174 1.19 15.22 7.74
CA VAL A 174 1.62 14.03 6.99
C VAL A 174 2.98 14.33 6.36
N GLY A 175 3.96 13.48 6.64
CA GLY A 175 5.37 13.66 6.30
C GLY A 175 5.72 13.89 4.83
N THR A 176 6.99 14.09 4.55
CA THR A 176 7.59 14.69 3.35
C THR A 176 7.65 13.75 2.11
N HIS A 177 7.32 14.25 0.92
CA HIS A 177 7.52 13.78 -0.50
C HIS A 177 6.85 12.47 -0.98
N GLN A 178 5.59 12.45 -1.34
CA GLN A 178 4.96 11.60 -2.39
C GLN A 178 3.46 11.33 -2.19
N SER A 179 2.74 10.78 -3.18
CA SER A 179 1.31 10.52 -3.06
C SER A 179 0.99 9.05 -2.78
N LEU A 180 0.07 8.82 -1.88
CA LEU A 180 -0.39 7.51 -1.44
C LEU A 180 -1.92 7.41 -1.55
N SER A 181 -2.44 6.20 -1.70
CA SER A 181 -3.87 5.93 -1.49
C SER A 181 -4.05 4.88 -0.41
N LEU A 182 -4.81 5.24 0.62
CA LEU A 182 -5.25 4.31 1.65
C LEU A 182 -6.48 3.57 1.15
N ILE A 183 -6.41 2.25 1.12
CA ILE A 183 -7.52 1.39 0.75
C ILE A 183 -8.03 0.68 1.99
N HIS A 184 -9.31 0.88 2.25
CA HIS A 184 -10.03 0.17 3.30
C HIS A 184 -10.95 -0.85 2.66
N ILE A 185 -10.66 -2.13 2.87
CA ILE A 185 -11.50 -3.22 2.39
C ILE A 185 -12.40 -3.66 3.55
N SER A 186 -13.71 -3.39 3.44
CA SER A 186 -14.73 -4.00 4.29
C SER A 186 -15.34 -5.16 3.52
N GLU A 187 -15.46 -6.33 4.15
CA GLU A 187 -16.24 -7.40 3.54
C GLU A 187 -17.69 -6.95 3.33
N PRO A 188 -18.29 -7.26 2.15
CA PRO A 188 -19.71 -7.02 1.95
C PRO A 188 -20.50 -7.85 2.97
N THR A 189 -21.34 -7.20 3.74
CA THR A 189 -22.34 -7.87 4.59
C THR A 189 -23.23 -8.70 3.68
N ARG A 190 -23.06 -10.04 3.67
CA ARG A 190 -24.02 -10.92 3.03
C ARG A 190 -25.38 -10.72 3.68
N PRO A 191 -26.43 -10.39 2.93
CA PRO A 191 -27.78 -10.42 3.48
C PRO A 191 -28.06 -11.86 3.89
N ILE A 192 -28.44 -12.05 5.14
CA ILE A 192 -28.98 -13.33 5.63
C ILE A 192 -30.39 -13.42 5.06
N HIS A 193 -30.57 -14.32 4.08
CA HIS A 193 -31.89 -14.77 3.63
C HIS A 193 -32.31 -16.00 4.44
#